data_9913664a249879fd74ad27c1ac21caee
#
_entry.id   9913664a249879fd74ad27c1ac21caee
#
_cell.length_a   1.000
_cell.length_b   1.000
_cell.length_c   1.000
_cell.angle_alpha   90.00
_cell.angle_beta   90.00
_cell.angle_gamma   90.00
#
_symmetry.space_group_name_H-M   'P 1'
#
loop_
_entity.id
_entity.type
_entity.pdbx_description
1 polymer ?
#
loop_
_entity_poly.entity_id
_entity_poly.type
_entity_poly.pdbx_seq_one_letter_code
_entity_poly.pdbx_strand_id
1 'polypeptide(L)'
;EAIMAKRKIDTKKDEVQIVIGLRPGFYDSSDVHAVVESNRGHNLGKVIYSGFADAHTGIPGSTMGYTRERVLRAPHEGTIKHVKHIGDEVKKGELVLYVDKTLVFASIDGILRGLIREIDIKANEKIGDIDPRGIKEYCYTITEKARAIGGGVLEAIMHFSN
;
A
#
# COMPACT_ATOMS: atom_id res chain seq x y z
N GLU A 1 5.01 -9.36 11.71
CA GLU A 1 5.53 -8.70 10.52
C GLU A 1 4.40 -8.45 9.54
N ALA A 2 4.05 -7.20 9.30
CA ALA A 2 3.02 -6.84 8.33
C ALA A 2 3.67 -6.61 6.96
N ILE A 3 3.98 -7.67 6.26
CA ILE A 3 4.46 -7.56 4.89
C ILE A 3 3.23 -7.38 4.00
N MET A 4 3.09 -6.22 3.40
CA MET A 4 2.15 -6.00 2.31
C MET A 4 2.72 -6.64 1.03
N ALA A 5 2.87 -7.95 1.04
CA ALA A 5 3.32 -8.70 -0.12
C ALA A 5 2.28 -8.60 -1.24
N LYS A 6 2.70 -8.32 -2.45
CA LYS A 6 1.83 -8.34 -3.65
C LYS A 6 1.49 -9.76 -4.10
N ARG A 7 2.11 -10.77 -3.50
CA ARG A 7 1.91 -12.20 -3.76
C ARG A 7 1.65 -12.90 -2.44
N LYS A 8 0.97 -14.03 -2.48
CA LYS A 8 0.97 -14.98 -1.38
C LYS A 8 2.43 -15.37 -1.12
N ILE A 9 2.89 -15.15 0.10
CA ILE A 9 4.14 -15.74 0.60
C ILE A 9 3.77 -17.08 1.21
N ASP A 10 4.69 -18.03 1.17
CA ASP A 10 4.47 -19.39 1.65
C ASP A 10 4.40 -19.46 3.20
N THR A 11 3.70 -18.50 3.81
CA THR A 11 3.43 -18.47 5.26
C THR A 11 2.39 -19.52 5.60
N LYS A 12 2.65 -20.31 6.63
CA LYS A 12 1.77 -21.36 7.12
C LYS A 12 1.30 -21.07 8.53
N LYS A 13 0.09 -21.52 8.83
CA LYS A 13 -0.58 -21.34 10.10
C LYS A 13 0.20 -21.93 11.29
N ASP A 14 0.99 -22.96 11.06
CA ASP A 14 1.74 -23.70 12.08
C ASP A 14 3.15 -23.14 12.35
N GLU A 15 3.60 -22.11 11.63
CA GLU A 15 4.92 -21.52 11.81
C GLU A 15 5.09 -20.80 13.14
N VAL A 16 4.00 -20.15 13.62
CA VAL A 16 3.98 -19.43 14.90
C VAL A 16 2.59 -19.51 15.54
N GLN A 17 2.52 -19.17 16.83
CA GLN A 17 1.28 -19.28 17.62
C GLN A 17 0.10 -18.53 16.98
N ILE A 18 0.31 -17.35 16.42
CA ILE A 18 -0.75 -16.54 15.77
C ILE A 18 -0.22 -16.00 14.45
N VAL A 19 -0.88 -16.37 13.35
CA VAL A 19 -0.59 -15.86 11.99
C VAL A 19 -1.82 -15.11 11.51
N ILE A 20 -1.66 -13.84 11.14
CA ILE A 20 -2.74 -12.97 10.66
C ILE A 20 -2.41 -12.48 9.26
N GLY A 21 -3.29 -12.80 8.30
CA GLY A 21 -3.19 -12.32 6.93
C GLY A 21 -3.72 -10.89 6.80
N LEU A 22 -2.96 -10.01 6.16
CA LEU A 22 -3.44 -8.65 5.85
C LEU A 22 -3.73 -8.57 4.36
N ARG A 23 -5.01 -8.49 3.95
CA ARG A 23 -5.43 -8.37 2.54
C ARG A 23 -5.81 -9.69 1.84
N PRO A 24 -6.37 -9.60 0.60
CA PRO A 24 -6.71 -10.79 -0.21
C PRO A 24 -5.51 -11.71 -0.49
N GLY A 25 -5.78 -12.98 -0.66
CA GLY A 25 -4.81 -14.02 -1.01
C GLY A 25 -4.44 -14.95 0.13
N PHE A 26 -4.96 -14.73 1.33
CA PHE A 26 -4.87 -15.66 2.45
C PHE A 26 -6.22 -16.30 2.73
N TYR A 27 -6.20 -17.55 3.17
CA TYR A 27 -7.36 -18.32 3.60
C TYR A 27 -7.22 -18.69 5.08
N ASP A 28 -8.29 -18.48 5.84
CA ASP A 28 -8.36 -18.78 7.27
C ASP A 28 -8.02 -20.23 7.64
N SER A 29 -8.42 -21.17 6.79
CA SER A 29 -8.30 -22.59 7.10
C SER A 29 -6.92 -23.20 6.83
N SER A 30 -6.17 -22.67 5.89
CA SER A 30 -4.90 -23.27 5.42
C SER A 30 -3.66 -22.44 5.70
N ASP A 31 -3.77 -21.11 5.63
CA ASP A 31 -2.61 -20.26 5.61
C ASP A 31 -2.42 -19.47 6.91
N VAL A 32 -3.54 -18.99 7.49
CA VAL A 32 -3.54 -18.04 8.61
C VAL A 32 -4.65 -18.36 9.62
N HIS A 33 -4.56 -17.81 10.84
CA HIS A 33 -5.60 -17.94 11.87
C HIS A 33 -6.77 -16.98 11.64
N ALA A 34 -6.50 -15.81 11.09
CA ALA A 34 -7.50 -14.82 10.68
C ALA A 34 -6.98 -13.96 9.54
N VAL A 35 -7.89 -13.31 8.81
CA VAL A 35 -7.58 -12.32 7.78
C VAL A 35 -8.15 -10.97 8.19
N VAL A 36 -7.40 -9.88 8.01
CA VAL A 36 -7.91 -8.52 8.23
C VAL A 36 -8.21 -7.87 6.89
N GLU A 37 -9.45 -7.41 6.72
CA GLU A 37 -9.89 -6.72 5.52
C GLU A 37 -9.11 -5.41 5.32
N SER A 38 -8.56 -5.25 4.16
CA SER A 38 -7.78 -4.07 3.77
C SER A 38 -8.42 -3.22 2.68
N ASN A 39 -9.54 -3.65 2.11
CA ASN A 39 -10.29 -2.86 1.15
C ASN A 39 -10.97 -1.67 1.86
N ARG A 40 -10.97 -0.48 1.21
CA ARG A 40 -11.63 0.70 1.77
C ARG A 40 -13.14 0.53 1.70
N GLY A 41 -13.82 0.95 2.74
CA GLY A 41 -15.27 0.87 2.88
C GLY A 41 -15.69 0.45 4.27
N HIS A 42 -16.92 0.02 4.41
CA HIS A 42 -17.53 -0.36 5.70
C HIS A 42 -16.74 -1.44 6.45
N ASN A 43 -16.18 -2.40 5.73
CA ASN A 43 -15.47 -3.54 6.30
C ASN A 43 -13.97 -3.32 6.51
N LEU A 44 -13.43 -2.13 6.26
CA LEU A 44 -12.00 -1.86 6.47
C LEU A 44 -11.59 -2.14 7.92
N GLY A 45 -10.61 -3.02 8.10
CA GLY A 45 -10.11 -3.45 9.40
C GLY A 45 -10.91 -4.60 10.04
N LYS A 46 -12.00 -5.07 9.41
CA LYS A 46 -12.79 -6.20 9.92
C LYS A 46 -11.93 -7.46 9.99
N VAL A 47 -12.01 -8.16 11.12
CA VAL A 47 -11.40 -9.49 11.28
C VAL A 47 -12.30 -10.54 10.67
N ILE A 48 -11.73 -11.39 9.85
CA ILE A 48 -12.40 -12.50 9.16
C ILE A 48 -11.80 -13.78 9.72
N TYR A 49 -12.59 -14.47 10.54
CA TYR A 49 -12.22 -15.75 11.18
C TYR A 49 -12.57 -16.95 10.31
N SER A 50 -13.43 -16.75 9.30
CA SER A 50 -13.78 -17.77 8.31
C SER A 50 -14.05 -17.13 6.96
N GLY A 51 -13.34 -17.57 5.92
CA GLY A 51 -13.42 -17.05 4.56
C GLY A 51 -12.18 -16.28 4.12
N PHE A 52 -12.37 -15.23 3.33
CA PHE A 52 -11.29 -14.45 2.72
C PHE A 52 -11.68 -12.97 2.59
N ALA A 53 -10.67 -12.10 2.52
CA ALA A 53 -10.86 -10.67 2.26
C ALA A 53 -11.29 -10.41 0.81
N ASP A 54 -11.92 -9.27 0.58
CA ASP A 54 -12.35 -8.82 -0.74
C ASP A 54 -11.19 -8.80 -1.74
N ALA A 55 -11.48 -9.19 -2.99
CA ALA A 55 -10.48 -9.21 -4.05
C ALA A 55 -9.87 -7.81 -4.29
N HIS A 56 -8.59 -7.79 -4.60
CA HIS A 56 -7.89 -6.54 -4.88
C HIS A 56 -8.37 -5.92 -6.19
N THR A 57 -8.93 -4.72 -6.12
CA THR A 57 -9.46 -4.00 -7.30
C THR A 57 -8.37 -3.44 -8.22
N GLY A 58 -7.14 -3.29 -7.74
CA GLY A 58 -6.05 -2.60 -8.46
C GLY A 58 -6.24 -1.09 -8.58
N ILE A 59 -7.36 -0.55 -8.10
CA ILE A 59 -7.68 0.87 -8.16
C ILE A 59 -7.33 1.51 -6.80
N PRO A 60 -6.48 2.54 -6.76
CA PRO A 60 -6.22 3.30 -5.54
C PRO A 60 -7.51 3.93 -5.01
N GLY A 61 -7.67 3.99 -3.69
CA GLY A 61 -8.78 4.71 -3.08
C GLY A 61 -8.79 6.19 -3.50
N SER A 62 -9.98 6.74 -3.73
CA SER A 62 -10.14 8.15 -4.09
C SER A 62 -9.64 9.06 -2.97
N THR A 63 -8.92 10.12 -3.35
CA THR A 63 -8.50 11.21 -2.46
C THR A 63 -8.75 12.52 -3.21
N MET A 64 -9.67 13.35 -2.74
CA MET A 64 -10.11 14.57 -3.42
C MET A 64 -10.49 14.37 -4.90
N GLY A 65 -11.15 13.24 -5.20
CA GLY A 65 -11.56 12.89 -6.56
C GLY A 65 -10.48 12.19 -7.41
N TYR A 66 -9.23 12.24 -7.01
CA TYR A 66 -8.14 11.57 -7.71
C TYR A 66 -7.99 10.10 -7.28
N THR A 67 -7.76 9.21 -8.23
CA THR A 67 -7.56 7.77 -8.02
C THR A 67 -6.24 7.31 -8.64
N ARG A 68 -6.26 6.94 -9.92
CA ARG A 68 -5.07 6.47 -10.65
C ARG A 68 -4.10 7.61 -10.94
N GLU A 69 -4.60 8.79 -11.13
CA GLU A 69 -3.85 10.00 -11.48
C GLU A 69 -2.80 10.37 -10.44
N ARG A 70 -3.05 10.03 -9.17
CA ARG A 70 -2.11 10.31 -8.08
C ARG A 70 -0.99 9.29 -7.95
N VAL A 71 -1.01 8.21 -8.76
CA VAL A 71 -0.01 7.13 -8.71
C VAL A 71 0.97 7.28 -9.86
N LEU A 72 2.24 7.43 -9.54
CA LEU A 72 3.33 7.36 -10.52
C LEU A 72 3.65 5.89 -10.80
N ARG A 73 3.74 5.54 -12.08
CA ARG A 73 4.10 4.20 -12.54
C ARG A 73 5.32 4.24 -13.44
N ALA A 74 6.12 3.17 -13.39
CA ALA A 74 7.29 3.01 -14.22
C ALA A 74 6.88 2.93 -15.71
N PRO A 75 7.45 3.77 -16.58
CA PRO A 75 7.16 3.72 -18.03
C PRO A 75 7.71 2.44 -18.69
N HIS A 76 8.79 1.90 -18.19
CA HIS A 76 9.44 0.66 -18.60
C HIS A 76 10.19 0.04 -17.41
N GLU A 77 10.80 -1.10 -17.59
CA GLU A 77 11.76 -1.66 -16.63
C GLU A 77 13.06 -0.86 -16.65
N GLY A 78 13.74 -0.77 -15.50
CA GLY A 78 15.01 -0.03 -15.39
C GLY A 78 15.30 0.37 -13.96
N THR A 79 16.36 1.17 -13.77
CA THR A 79 16.82 1.65 -12.47
C THR A 79 16.27 3.04 -12.18
N ILE A 80 15.74 3.23 -10.96
CA ILE A 80 15.22 4.52 -10.52
C ILE A 80 16.33 5.44 -10.01
N LYS A 81 16.22 6.74 -10.35
CA LYS A 81 17.01 7.81 -9.77
C LYS A 81 16.13 9.00 -9.39
N HIS A 82 16.18 9.40 -8.14
CA HIS A 82 15.34 10.46 -7.61
C HIS A 82 15.84 11.85 -7.98
N VAL A 83 14.87 12.76 -8.21
CA VAL A 83 15.07 14.22 -8.28
C VAL A 83 14.36 14.88 -7.09
N LYS A 84 13.20 14.37 -6.74
CA LYS A 84 12.38 14.81 -5.61
C LYS A 84 12.37 13.76 -4.50
N HIS A 85 11.99 14.17 -3.29
CA HIS A 85 11.94 13.33 -2.10
C HIS A 85 10.55 13.28 -1.48
N ILE A 86 10.30 12.28 -0.63
CA ILE A 86 9.04 12.21 0.14
C ILE A 86 8.93 13.48 1.00
N GLY A 87 7.76 14.13 0.91
CA GLY A 87 7.47 15.39 1.58
C GLY A 87 7.70 16.64 0.72
N ASP A 88 8.25 16.52 -0.49
CA ASP A 88 8.37 17.64 -1.42
C ASP A 88 7.01 17.98 -2.03
N GLU A 89 6.73 19.27 -2.14
CA GLU A 89 5.63 19.78 -2.95
C GLU A 89 6.00 19.65 -4.44
N VAL A 90 5.05 19.18 -5.23
CA VAL A 90 5.20 19.04 -6.68
C VAL A 90 4.02 19.66 -7.41
N LYS A 91 4.28 20.22 -8.57
CA LYS A 91 3.27 20.71 -9.51
C LYS A 91 3.12 19.71 -10.66
N LYS A 92 1.91 19.61 -11.21
CA LYS A 92 1.66 18.80 -12.40
C LYS A 92 2.65 19.17 -13.52
N GLY A 93 3.31 18.17 -14.08
CA GLY A 93 4.36 18.35 -15.09
C GLY A 93 5.76 18.62 -14.53
N GLU A 94 5.94 18.68 -13.21
CA GLU A 94 7.25 18.81 -12.59
C GLU A 94 7.98 17.47 -12.55
N LEU A 95 9.30 17.47 -12.82
CA LEU A 95 10.13 16.28 -12.83
C LEU A 95 10.28 15.72 -11.41
N VAL A 96 9.98 14.43 -11.23
CA VAL A 96 10.04 13.73 -9.94
C VAL A 96 11.23 12.79 -9.86
N LEU A 97 11.46 11.99 -10.89
CA LEU A 97 12.50 10.96 -10.92
C LEU A 97 12.84 10.56 -12.37
N TYR A 98 13.88 9.77 -12.51
CA TYR A 98 14.24 9.08 -13.75
C TYR A 98 14.02 7.57 -13.60
N VAL A 99 13.67 6.90 -14.70
CA VAL A 99 13.87 5.46 -14.91
C VAL A 99 14.89 5.35 -16.03
N ASP A 100 16.11 4.97 -15.69
CA ASP A 100 17.31 5.10 -16.55
C ASP A 100 17.46 6.54 -17.07
N LYS A 101 17.19 6.75 -18.37
CA LYS A 101 17.20 8.08 -19.02
C LYS A 101 15.81 8.69 -19.22
N THR A 102 14.74 7.97 -18.88
CA THR A 102 13.37 8.42 -19.08
C THR A 102 12.87 9.24 -17.89
N LEU A 103 12.39 10.43 -18.19
CA LEU A 103 11.84 11.37 -17.21
C LEU A 103 10.44 10.94 -16.76
N VAL A 104 10.19 10.98 -15.45
CA VAL A 104 8.88 10.76 -14.87
C VAL A 104 8.41 12.02 -14.16
N PHE A 105 7.27 12.53 -14.58
CA PHE A 105 6.72 13.81 -14.13
C PHE A 105 5.54 13.59 -13.18
N ALA A 106 5.31 14.57 -12.30
CA ALA A 106 4.13 14.63 -11.46
C ALA A 106 2.86 14.74 -12.34
N SER A 107 1.90 13.86 -12.10
CA SER A 107 0.63 13.81 -12.84
C SER A 107 -0.42 14.79 -12.33
N ILE A 108 -0.27 15.23 -11.07
CA ILE A 108 -1.14 16.20 -10.38
C ILE A 108 -0.32 17.09 -9.46
N ASP A 109 -0.92 18.18 -8.97
CA ASP A 109 -0.37 18.99 -7.87
C ASP A 109 -0.51 18.25 -6.54
N GLY A 110 0.43 18.41 -5.61
CA GLY A 110 0.34 17.87 -4.26
C GLY A 110 1.67 17.64 -3.58
N ILE A 111 1.65 16.82 -2.52
CA ILE A 111 2.85 16.38 -1.81
C ILE A 111 3.24 14.97 -2.29
N LEU A 112 4.50 14.79 -2.63
CA LEU A 112 5.06 13.47 -2.93
C LEU A 112 5.09 12.64 -1.66
N ARG A 113 4.10 11.77 -1.50
CA ARG A 113 3.86 11.04 -0.26
C ARG A 113 4.51 9.66 -0.22
N GLY A 114 4.68 9.04 -1.37
CA GLY A 114 5.31 7.75 -1.51
C GLY A 114 6.30 7.76 -2.66
N LEU A 115 7.44 7.13 -2.46
CA LEU A 115 8.47 6.97 -3.46
C LEU A 115 9.18 5.64 -3.20
N ILE A 116 9.31 4.80 -4.23
CA ILE A 116 10.08 3.56 -4.13
C ILE A 116 11.57 3.92 -4.02
N ARG A 117 12.36 3.06 -3.40
CA ARG A 117 13.81 3.26 -3.32
C ARG A 117 14.45 3.27 -4.71
N GLU A 118 15.67 3.78 -4.83
CA GLU A 118 16.48 3.68 -6.05
C GLU A 118 16.96 2.25 -6.25
N ILE A 119 16.13 1.47 -6.93
CA ILE A 119 16.32 0.04 -7.23
C ILE A 119 15.87 -0.25 -8.65
N ASP A 120 16.17 -1.44 -9.13
CA ASP A 120 15.63 -1.95 -10.38
C ASP A 120 14.14 -2.28 -10.23
N ILE A 121 13.34 -1.83 -11.17
CA ILE A 121 11.88 -1.98 -11.18
C ILE A 121 11.39 -2.55 -12.51
N LYS A 122 10.19 -3.11 -12.49
CA LYS A 122 9.51 -3.62 -13.69
C LYS A 122 8.62 -2.55 -14.32
N ALA A 123 8.36 -2.70 -15.61
CA ALA A 123 7.40 -1.86 -16.32
C ALA A 123 6.03 -1.84 -15.60
N ASN A 124 5.39 -0.68 -15.58
CA ASN A 124 4.09 -0.44 -14.92
C ASN A 124 4.07 -0.65 -13.39
N GLU A 125 5.21 -0.86 -12.75
CA GLU A 125 5.29 -0.93 -11.29
C GLU A 125 4.93 0.43 -10.66
N LYS A 126 4.24 0.42 -9.49
CA LYS A 126 3.99 1.65 -8.74
C LYS A 126 5.30 2.14 -8.14
N ILE A 127 5.75 3.33 -8.55
CA ILE A 127 7.02 3.93 -8.14
C ILE A 127 6.86 5.17 -7.27
N GLY A 128 5.65 5.75 -7.23
CA GLY A 128 5.37 6.91 -6.37
C GLY A 128 3.88 7.15 -6.16
N ASP A 129 3.60 8.10 -5.26
CA ASP A 129 2.23 8.46 -4.87
C ASP A 129 2.19 9.94 -4.47
N ILE A 130 1.32 10.73 -5.10
CA ILE A 130 1.14 12.15 -4.82
C ILE A 130 -0.15 12.33 -4.03
N ASP A 131 -0.09 13.07 -2.93
CA ASP A 131 -1.25 13.40 -2.11
C ASP A 131 -1.75 14.81 -2.47
N PRO A 132 -2.94 14.93 -3.12
CA PRO A 132 -3.48 16.22 -3.56
C PRO A 132 -3.92 17.12 -2.42
N ARG A 133 -4.01 16.61 -1.18
CA ARG A 133 -4.38 17.44 -0.02
C ARG A 133 -3.33 18.45 0.38
N GLY A 134 -2.10 18.32 -0.10
CA GLY A 134 -1.02 19.27 0.14
C GLY A 134 -0.49 19.30 1.59
N ILE A 135 -0.78 18.30 2.41
CA ILE A 135 -0.41 18.25 3.82
C ILE A 135 0.84 17.39 4.00
N LYS A 136 1.98 18.04 4.15
CA LYS A 136 3.30 17.38 4.29
C LYS A 136 3.37 16.41 5.47
N GLU A 137 2.71 16.74 6.57
CA GLU A 137 2.68 15.91 7.78
C GLU A 137 2.12 14.50 7.53
N TYR A 138 1.23 14.35 6.54
CA TYR A 138 0.67 13.04 6.18
C TYR A 138 1.69 12.06 5.62
N CYS A 139 2.88 12.51 5.25
CA CYS A 139 3.99 11.63 4.87
C CYS A 139 4.57 10.88 6.08
N TYR A 140 4.42 11.42 7.28
CA TYR A 140 5.09 10.97 8.50
C TYR A 140 4.12 10.50 9.60
N THR A 141 2.81 10.49 9.30
CA THR A 141 1.77 10.06 10.24
C THR A 141 0.98 8.87 9.71
N ILE A 142 0.33 8.15 10.63
CA ILE A 142 -0.44 6.93 10.34
C ILE A 142 -1.81 7.30 9.75
N THR A 143 -2.19 6.64 8.65
CA THR A 143 -3.49 6.85 8.02
C THR A 143 -4.63 6.19 8.78
N GLU A 144 -5.89 6.61 8.50
CA GLU A 144 -7.09 5.94 8.98
C GLU A 144 -7.12 4.45 8.58
N LYS A 145 -6.67 4.14 7.38
CA LYS A 145 -6.57 2.76 6.90
C LYS A 145 -5.60 1.92 7.75
N ALA A 146 -4.42 2.47 8.04
CA ALA A 146 -3.43 1.77 8.85
C ALA A 146 -3.91 1.59 10.29
N ARG A 147 -4.63 2.58 10.87
CA ARG A 147 -5.23 2.46 12.20
C ARG A 147 -6.33 1.40 12.23
N ALA A 148 -7.23 1.38 11.23
CA ALA A 148 -8.30 0.39 11.16
C ALA A 148 -7.74 -1.03 11.04
N ILE A 149 -6.75 -1.24 10.16
CA ILE A 149 -6.08 -2.55 10.03
C ILE A 149 -5.35 -2.93 11.32
N GLY A 150 -4.63 -1.98 11.95
CA GLY A 150 -3.96 -2.22 13.22
C GLY A 150 -4.94 -2.57 14.34
N GLY A 151 -6.12 -1.96 14.38
CA GLY A 151 -7.21 -2.32 15.29
C GLY A 151 -7.68 -3.76 15.07
N GLY A 152 -7.92 -4.16 13.81
CA GLY A 152 -8.29 -5.53 13.48
C GLY A 152 -7.20 -6.55 13.84
N VAL A 153 -5.93 -6.21 13.64
CA VAL A 153 -4.82 -7.09 14.08
C VAL A 153 -4.85 -7.26 15.59
N LEU A 154 -5.04 -6.19 16.35
CA LEU A 154 -5.12 -6.25 17.81
C LEU A 154 -6.32 -7.10 18.27
N GLU A 155 -7.50 -6.92 17.66
CA GLU A 155 -8.69 -7.75 17.93
C GLU A 155 -8.39 -9.23 17.70
N ALA A 156 -7.78 -9.60 16.58
CA ALA A 156 -7.42 -10.97 16.28
C ALA A 156 -6.42 -11.55 17.28
N ILE A 157 -5.38 -10.79 17.67
CA ILE A 157 -4.41 -11.21 18.69
C ILE A 157 -5.13 -11.48 20.02
N MET A 158 -5.96 -10.57 20.47
CA MET A 158 -6.71 -10.74 21.73
C MET A 158 -7.65 -11.94 21.69
N HIS A 159 -8.27 -12.22 20.55
CA HIS A 159 -9.15 -13.39 20.37
C HIS A 159 -8.41 -14.73 20.53
N PHE A 160 -7.19 -14.83 19.97
CA PHE A 160 -6.41 -16.08 19.99
C PHE A 160 -5.47 -16.21 21.19
N SER A 161 -5.34 -15.16 22.02
CA SER A 161 -4.47 -15.16 23.23
C SER A 161 -5.20 -15.59 24.50
N ASN A 162 -6.51 -15.85 24.44
CA ASN A 162 -7.36 -16.28 25.57
C ASN A 162 -7.45 -17.80 25.67
#